data_9bfb3c083ae4b1d5030ef14bbc656dfb
#
_entry.id   9bfb3c083ae4b1d5030ef14bbc656dfb
#
_cell.length_a   1.000
_cell.length_b   1.000
_cell.length_c   1.000
_cell.angle_alpha   90.00
_cell.angle_beta   90.00
_cell.angle_gamma   90.00
#
_symmetry.space_group_name_H-M   'P 1'
#
loop_
_entity.id
_entity.type
_entity.pdbx_description
1 polymer ?
#
loop_
_entity_poly.entity_id
_entity_poly.type
_entity_poly.pdbx_seq_one_letter_code
_entity_poly.pdbx_strand_id
1 'polypeptide(L)'
;MTNAPERIINATAPIRVCDLGGWTDTWFAGRGTVLNIGVYPYAETQIFVRSARGRTREIIINAENFGQRYAVPMPIEYEKHPLLEACLDIMEVPDDVDLEVNLYSHAPPGGSTGTSAAISVALLGALDLLTPGRLTPHEIAALAQRVETEKLGLQCGIQ
;
A
#
# COMPACT_ATOMS: atom_id res chain seq x y z
N MET A 1 -10.15 -27.45 -0.94
CA MET A 1 -10.22 -27.14 0.51
C MET A 1 -9.32 -25.93 0.72
N THR A 2 -9.88 -24.77 1.01
CA THR A 2 -9.11 -23.58 1.36
C THR A 2 -8.48 -23.79 2.73
N ASN A 3 -7.16 -23.97 2.78
CA ASN A 3 -6.45 -24.02 4.05
C ASN A 3 -6.68 -22.71 4.84
N ALA A 4 -6.96 -22.83 6.12
CA ALA A 4 -7.00 -21.68 7.02
C ALA A 4 -5.66 -20.90 6.93
N PRO A 5 -5.67 -19.57 7.05
CA PRO A 5 -4.45 -18.80 7.09
C PRO A 5 -3.64 -19.13 8.35
N GLU A 6 -2.33 -19.21 8.21
CA GLU A 6 -1.40 -19.42 9.33
C GLU A 6 -1.19 -18.12 10.12
N ARG A 7 -1.34 -16.99 9.46
CA ARG A 7 -1.24 -15.66 10.05
C ARG A 7 -2.19 -14.69 9.36
N ILE A 8 -2.77 -13.78 10.15
CA ILE A 8 -3.57 -12.65 9.66
C ILE A 8 -2.89 -11.37 10.12
N ILE A 9 -2.65 -10.47 9.19
CA ILE A 9 -2.06 -9.16 9.46
C ILE A 9 -3.09 -8.10 9.08
N ASN A 10 -3.36 -7.19 10.01
CA ASN A 10 -4.22 -6.04 9.77
C ASN A 10 -3.41 -4.77 9.97
N ALA A 11 -3.58 -3.83 9.05
CA ALA A 11 -3.00 -2.50 9.13
C ALA A 11 -4.01 -1.46 8.70
N THR A 12 -3.92 -0.26 9.29
CA THR A 12 -4.78 0.87 8.95
C THR A 12 -3.93 2.13 8.81
N ALA A 13 -4.36 3.02 7.92
CA ALA A 13 -3.78 4.35 7.80
C ALA A 13 -4.90 5.38 7.65
N PRO A 14 -4.79 6.56 8.30
CA PRO A 14 -5.79 7.61 8.15
C PRO A 14 -5.76 8.18 6.74
N ILE A 15 -6.93 8.54 6.22
CA ILE A 15 -7.00 9.51 5.13
C ILE A 15 -6.72 10.90 5.68
N ARG A 16 -6.54 11.88 4.82
CA ARG A 16 -6.21 13.23 5.27
C ARG A 16 -7.10 14.31 4.68
N VAL A 17 -7.25 15.39 5.44
CA VAL A 17 -7.69 16.70 4.96
C VAL A 17 -6.47 17.60 4.93
N CYS A 18 -6.17 18.19 3.76
CA CYS A 18 -5.09 19.13 3.58
C CYS A 18 -5.68 20.53 3.43
N ASP A 19 -5.68 21.29 4.53
CA ASP A 19 -6.29 22.62 4.57
C ASP A 19 -5.42 23.68 3.88
N LEU A 20 -4.10 23.60 4.06
CA LEU A 20 -3.18 24.63 3.58
C LEU A 20 -1.92 24.02 2.99
N GLY A 21 -1.41 24.62 1.93
CA GLY A 21 -0.08 24.38 1.40
C GLY A 21 0.04 23.11 0.53
N GLY A 22 -1.04 22.46 0.15
CA GLY A 22 -0.99 21.28 -0.71
C GLY A 22 -0.18 21.54 -1.98
N TRP A 23 0.64 20.58 -2.40
CA TRP A 23 1.59 20.62 -3.52
C TRP A 23 2.84 21.53 -3.30
N THR A 24 2.93 22.28 -2.22
CA THR A 24 4.14 23.07 -1.94
C THR A 24 5.30 22.24 -1.40
N ASP A 25 5.05 20.99 -1.03
CA ASP A 25 6.00 19.96 -0.60
C ASP A 25 6.54 19.08 -1.74
N THR A 26 6.22 19.44 -2.99
CA THR A 26 6.72 18.76 -4.17
C THR A 26 8.08 19.30 -4.61
N TRP A 27 8.83 18.49 -5.34
CA TRP A 27 10.15 18.86 -5.85
C TRP A 27 10.14 20.10 -6.75
N PHE A 28 9.07 20.33 -7.50
CA PHE A 28 8.96 21.46 -8.40
C PHE A 28 8.57 22.76 -7.69
N ALA A 29 8.00 22.70 -6.51
CA ALA A 29 7.69 23.88 -5.71
C ALA A 29 8.92 24.42 -4.96
N GLY A 30 9.97 23.60 -4.80
CA GLY A 30 11.23 23.94 -4.15
C GLY A 30 11.15 23.92 -2.62
N ARG A 31 10.30 24.74 -2.02
CA ARG A 31 10.04 24.77 -0.56
C ARG A 31 8.61 25.14 -0.29
N GLY A 32 8.03 24.51 0.73
CA GLY A 32 6.69 24.82 1.16
C GLY A 32 6.41 24.35 2.59
N THR A 33 5.25 24.73 3.08
CA THR A 33 4.72 24.28 4.36
C THR A 33 3.32 23.75 4.11
N VAL A 34 3.06 22.55 4.61
CA VAL A 34 1.77 21.88 4.49
C VAL A 34 1.16 21.74 5.88
N LEU A 35 -0.09 22.06 6.02
CA LEU A 35 -0.92 21.68 7.16
C LEU A 35 -1.94 20.65 6.72
N ASN A 36 -1.81 19.45 7.22
CA ASN A 36 -2.79 18.40 7.02
C ASN A 36 -3.17 17.73 8.34
N ILE A 37 -4.33 17.11 8.35
CA ILE A 37 -4.88 16.41 9.51
C ILE A 37 -5.30 15.02 9.05
N GLY A 38 -4.75 13.98 9.69
CA GLY A 38 -5.22 12.62 9.51
C GLY A 38 -6.60 12.45 10.15
N VAL A 39 -7.53 11.92 9.40
CA VAL A 39 -8.93 11.81 9.83
C VAL A 39 -9.49 10.40 9.57
N TYR A 40 -10.53 10.05 10.29
CA TYR A 40 -11.39 8.92 9.95
C TYR A 40 -12.29 9.31 8.73
N PRO A 41 -12.66 8.37 7.85
CA PRO A 41 -12.40 6.93 7.89
C PRO A 41 -10.97 6.55 7.47
N TYR A 42 -10.55 5.34 7.83
CA TYR A 42 -9.22 4.82 7.51
C TYR A 42 -9.22 4.01 6.20
N ALA A 43 -8.05 3.94 5.57
CA ALA A 43 -7.73 2.89 4.64
C ALA A 43 -7.30 1.64 5.44
N GLU A 44 -7.77 0.48 5.01
CA GLU A 44 -7.59 -0.79 5.70
C GLU A 44 -6.92 -1.80 4.77
N THR A 45 -5.96 -2.54 5.31
CA THR A 45 -5.31 -3.67 4.65
C THR A 45 -5.37 -4.88 5.57
N GLN A 46 -5.85 -5.99 5.04
CA GLN A 46 -5.80 -7.29 5.71
C GLN A 46 -5.06 -8.29 4.82
N ILE A 47 -4.03 -8.92 5.34
CA ILE A 47 -3.26 -9.95 4.63
C ILE A 47 -3.46 -11.30 5.30
N PHE A 48 -3.96 -12.27 4.56
CA PHE A 48 -3.93 -13.68 4.94
C PHE A 48 -2.66 -14.30 4.40
N VAL A 49 -1.84 -14.84 5.31
CA VAL A 49 -0.57 -15.47 4.99
C VAL A 49 -0.72 -16.97 5.12
N ARG A 50 -0.27 -17.72 4.11
CA ARG A 50 -0.24 -19.19 4.09
C ARG A 50 1.13 -19.66 3.59
N SER A 51 1.58 -20.84 4.00
CA SER A 51 2.78 -21.45 3.42
C SER A 51 2.55 -21.84 1.96
N ALA A 52 3.50 -21.52 1.09
CA ALA A 52 3.48 -21.92 -0.31
C ALA A 52 3.79 -23.42 -0.52
N ARG A 53 4.22 -24.13 0.54
CA ARG A 53 4.46 -25.59 0.55
C ARG A 53 5.35 -26.08 -0.58
N GLY A 54 6.42 -25.33 -0.89
CA GLY A 54 7.42 -25.69 -1.89
C GLY A 54 6.99 -25.52 -3.35
N ARG A 55 5.82 -24.92 -3.61
CA ARG A 55 5.42 -24.45 -4.95
C ARG A 55 5.77 -22.97 -5.14
N THR A 56 5.66 -22.49 -6.35
CA THR A 56 5.73 -21.04 -6.62
C THR A 56 4.66 -20.31 -5.83
N ARG A 57 5.06 -19.26 -5.11
CA ARG A 57 4.13 -18.44 -4.32
C ARG A 57 3.03 -17.84 -5.19
N GLU A 58 1.88 -17.64 -4.59
CA GLU A 58 0.75 -16.93 -5.20
C GLU A 58 0.40 -15.71 -4.36
N ILE A 59 0.25 -14.56 -5.02
CA ILE A 59 -0.25 -13.34 -4.39
C ILE A 59 -1.57 -12.98 -5.05
N ILE A 60 -2.62 -12.86 -4.26
CA ILE A 60 -3.94 -12.45 -4.71
C ILE A 60 -4.23 -11.08 -4.12
N ILE A 61 -4.57 -10.11 -4.95
CA ILE A 61 -5.10 -8.81 -4.53
C ILE A 61 -6.62 -8.84 -4.65
N ASN A 62 -7.29 -8.40 -3.60
CA ASN A 62 -8.70 -8.09 -3.56
C ASN A 62 -8.88 -6.60 -3.28
N ALA A 63 -9.05 -5.81 -4.34
CA ALA A 63 -9.29 -4.37 -4.27
C ALA A 63 -10.80 -4.12 -4.15
N GLU A 64 -11.34 -4.18 -2.93
CA GLU A 64 -12.78 -4.23 -2.67
C GLU A 64 -13.53 -3.01 -3.21
N ASN A 65 -12.96 -1.81 -3.08
CA ASN A 65 -13.56 -0.58 -3.60
C ASN A 65 -13.77 -0.58 -5.12
N PHE A 66 -13.06 -1.44 -5.84
CA PHE A 66 -13.17 -1.58 -7.30
C PHE A 66 -13.89 -2.87 -7.71
N GLY A 67 -14.26 -3.72 -6.74
CA GLY A 67 -14.86 -5.04 -7.00
C GLY A 67 -13.92 -5.96 -7.79
N GLN A 68 -12.61 -5.80 -7.64
CA GLN A 68 -11.61 -6.55 -8.41
C GLN A 68 -10.82 -7.50 -7.51
N ARG A 69 -10.76 -8.75 -7.94
CA ARG A 69 -9.93 -9.79 -7.32
C ARG A 69 -9.12 -10.50 -8.40
N TYR A 70 -7.80 -10.53 -8.24
CA TYR A 70 -6.91 -11.12 -9.25
C TYR A 70 -5.62 -11.66 -8.62
N ALA A 71 -5.00 -12.64 -9.30
CA ALA A 71 -3.65 -13.08 -8.99
C ALA A 71 -2.63 -12.12 -9.62
N VAL A 72 -1.60 -11.75 -8.86
CA VAL A 72 -0.49 -10.92 -9.33
C VAL A 72 0.46 -11.81 -10.13
N PRO A 73 0.82 -11.44 -11.37
CA PRO A 73 1.76 -12.21 -12.16
C PRO A 73 3.15 -12.22 -11.55
N MET A 74 3.92 -13.26 -11.83
CA MET A 74 5.31 -13.37 -11.41
C MET A 74 6.22 -13.55 -12.64
N PRO A 75 7.21 -12.69 -12.88
CA PRO A 75 7.57 -11.50 -12.09
C PRO A 75 6.44 -10.46 -12.01
N ILE A 76 6.46 -9.63 -10.97
CA ILE A 76 5.42 -8.61 -10.77
C ILE A 76 5.49 -7.59 -11.91
N GLU A 77 4.36 -7.40 -12.59
CA GLU A 77 4.15 -6.40 -13.62
C GLU A 77 3.09 -5.40 -13.12
N TYR A 78 3.25 -4.11 -13.47
CA TYR A 78 2.38 -3.04 -12.97
C TYR A 78 1.23 -2.79 -13.94
N GLU A 79 0.27 -3.72 -14.02
CA GLU A 79 -0.76 -3.71 -15.06
C GLU A 79 -2.15 -3.31 -14.55
N LYS A 80 -2.64 -3.93 -13.49
CA LYS A 80 -4.04 -3.76 -13.04
C LYS A 80 -4.21 -2.66 -12.00
N HIS A 81 -3.38 -2.70 -10.98
CA HIS A 81 -3.30 -1.70 -9.94
C HIS A 81 -1.84 -1.36 -9.67
N PRO A 82 -1.20 -0.57 -10.55
CA PRO A 82 0.24 -0.32 -10.53
C PRO A 82 0.78 0.07 -9.15
N LEU A 83 0.02 0.88 -8.41
CA LEU A 83 0.42 1.32 -7.08
C LEU A 83 0.51 0.16 -6.07
N LEU A 84 -0.45 -0.76 -6.08
CA LEU A 84 -0.48 -1.91 -5.19
C LEU A 84 0.60 -2.93 -5.56
N GLU A 85 0.76 -3.17 -6.85
CA GLU A 85 1.74 -4.09 -7.42
C GLU A 85 3.17 -3.59 -7.15
N ALA A 86 3.42 -2.29 -7.27
CA ALA A 86 4.70 -1.68 -6.95
C ALA A 86 5.01 -1.71 -5.44
N CYS A 87 4.00 -1.62 -4.56
CA CYS A 87 4.18 -1.82 -3.13
C CYS A 87 4.62 -3.26 -2.79
N LEU A 88 4.04 -4.26 -3.46
CA LEU A 88 4.45 -5.65 -3.29
C LEU A 88 5.87 -5.91 -3.79
N ASP A 89 6.22 -5.32 -4.94
CA ASP A 89 7.54 -5.48 -5.55
C ASP A 89 8.66 -4.89 -4.69
N ILE A 90 8.46 -3.69 -4.15
CA ILE A 90 9.50 -3.00 -3.36
C ILE A 90 9.77 -3.65 -2.00
N MET A 91 8.82 -4.40 -1.45
CA MET A 91 8.92 -5.01 -0.11
C MET A 91 9.62 -6.37 -0.08
N GLU A 92 9.98 -6.93 -1.24
CA GLU A 92 10.68 -8.21 -1.32
C GLU A 92 10.06 -9.30 -0.43
N VAL A 93 8.75 -9.50 -0.58
CA VAL A 93 8.00 -10.50 0.20
C VAL A 93 8.64 -11.89 0.05
N PRO A 94 8.77 -12.68 1.13
CA PRO A 94 9.36 -14.03 1.08
C PRO A 94 8.68 -14.95 0.06
N ASP A 95 9.48 -15.79 -0.62
CA ASP A 95 9.00 -16.67 -1.70
C ASP A 95 8.26 -17.92 -1.20
N ASP A 96 8.37 -18.22 0.10
CA ASP A 96 7.78 -19.39 0.74
C ASP A 96 6.35 -19.17 1.28
N VAL A 97 5.78 -17.98 1.05
CA VAL A 97 4.43 -17.64 1.50
C VAL A 97 3.52 -17.21 0.35
N ASP A 98 2.28 -17.66 0.44
CA ASP A 98 1.15 -17.13 -0.34
C ASP A 98 0.48 -16.01 0.41
N LEU A 99 0.06 -14.99 -0.31
CA LEU A 99 -0.65 -13.86 0.25
C LEU A 99 -2.01 -13.67 -0.41
N GLU A 100 -3.03 -13.43 0.41
CA GLU A 100 -4.29 -12.85 -0.03
C GLU A 100 -4.43 -11.49 0.64
N VAL A 101 -4.35 -10.44 -0.18
CA VAL A 101 -4.29 -9.04 0.26
C VAL A 101 -5.64 -8.40 -0.01
N ASN A 102 -6.39 -8.12 1.05
CA ASN A 102 -7.66 -7.42 0.98
C ASN A 102 -7.43 -5.95 1.32
N LEU A 103 -7.91 -5.07 0.46
CA LEU A 103 -7.73 -3.62 0.55
C LEU A 103 -9.08 -2.93 0.46
N TYR A 104 -9.34 -2.07 1.43
CA TYR A 104 -10.59 -1.34 1.52
C TYR A 104 -10.37 0.09 2.04
N SER A 105 -11.19 1.02 1.58
CA SER A 105 -11.31 2.36 2.17
C SER A 105 -12.76 2.80 2.16
N HIS A 106 -13.20 3.35 3.27
CA HIS A 106 -14.53 3.99 3.37
C HIS A 106 -14.60 5.31 2.60
N ALA A 107 -13.45 5.95 2.33
CA ALA A 107 -13.41 7.16 1.52
C ALA A 107 -13.58 6.82 0.04
N PRO A 108 -14.41 7.56 -0.70
CA PRO A 108 -14.59 7.30 -2.11
C PRO A 108 -13.30 7.56 -2.90
N PRO A 109 -13.03 6.75 -3.94
CA PRO A 109 -11.92 7.02 -4.86
C PRO A 109 -12.08 8.40 -5.50
N GLY A 110 -10.97 9.12 -5.67
CA GLY A 110 -10.97 10.44 -6.31
C GLY A 110 -11.40 11.60 -5.43
N GLY A 111 -11.68 11.37 -4.14
CA GLY A 111 -12.09 12.41 -3.18
C GLY A 111 -11.00 13.39 -2.76
N SER A 112 -9.80 13.33 -3.34
CA SER A 112 -8.64 14.17 -2.96
C SER A 112 -8.24 14.10 -1.48
N THR A 113 -8.65 13.02 -0.80
CA THR A 113 -8.38 12.79 0.63
C THR A 113 -7.12 11.98 0.89
N GLY A 114 -6.26 11.79 -0.13
CA GLY A 114 -5.05 11.00 -0.02
C GLY A 114 -5.30 9.50 0.18
N THR A 115 -6.44 8.99 -0.28
CA THR A 115 -6.83 7.58 -0.10
C THR A 115 -5.82 6.61 -0.69
N SER A 116 -5.25 6.89 -1.88
CA SER A 116 -4.22 6.04 -2.50
C SER A 116 -2.96 5.96 -1.63
N ALA A 117 -2.48 7.10 -1.13
CA ALA A 117 -1.34 7.14 -0.23
C ALA A 117 -1.62 6.39 1.09
N ALA A 118 -2.81 6.55 1.66
CA ALA A 118 -3.22 5.84 2.87
C ALA A 118 -3.26 4.32 2.65
N ILE A 119 -3.80 3.85 1.51
CA ILE A 119 -3.78 2.43 1.14
C ILE A 119 -2.35 1.93 0.99
N SER A 120 -1.46 2.69 0.31
CA SER A 120 -0.05 2.31 0.16
C SER A 120 0.66 2.20 1.50
N VAL A 121 0.47 3.17 2.39
CA VAL A 121 1.06 3.16 3.74
C VAL A 121 0.55 1.98 4.56
N ALA A 122 -0.76 1.70 4.54
CA ALA A 122 -1.34 0.55 5.23
C ALA A 122 -0.79 -0.78 4.67
N LEU A 123 -0.71 -0.91 3.33
CA LEU A 123 -0.17 -2.09 2.68
C LEU A 123 1.31 -2.31 3.00
N LEU A 124 2.15 -1.29 2.84
CA LEU A 124 3.57 -1.37 3.16
C LEU A 124 3.81 -1.69 4.64
N GLY A 125 3.04 -1.08 5.55
CA GLY A 125 3.12 -1.38 6.97
C GLY A 125 2.71 -2.81 7.32
N ALA A 126 1.73 -3.38 6.60
CA ALA A 126 1.36 -4.79 6.75
C ALA A 126 2.45 -5.73 6.20
N LEU A 127 3.01 -5.42 5.04
CA LEU A 127 4.07 -6.20 4.40
C LEU A 127 5.38 -6.17 5.19
N ASP A 128 5.70 -5.05 5.86
CA ASP A 128 6.90 -4.94 6.71
C ASP A 128 6.94 -6.01 7.81
N LEU A 129 5.78 -6.48 8.26
CA LEU A 129 5.69 -7.58 9.23
C LEU A 129 6.13 -8.94 8.68
N LEU A 130 6.29 -9.07 7.37
CA LEU A 130 6.75 -10.27 6.67
C LEU A 130 8.24 -10.21 6.33
N THR A 131 8.84 -9.03 6.39
CA THR A 131 10.25 -8.83 6.08
C THR A 131 11.13 -8.94 7.34
N PRO A 132 12.45 -9.16 7.21
CA PRO A 132 13.35 -9.30 8.36
C PRO A 132 13.52 -8.01 9.19
N GLY A 133 13.38 -6.86 8.58
CA GLY A 133 13.50 -5.55 9.24
C GLY A 133 12.21 -5.10 9.90
N ARG A 134 12.28 -3.94 10.55
CA ARG A 134 11.12 -3.20 11.02
C ARG A 134 11.33 -1.73 10.67
N LEU A 135 10.45 -1.24 9.82
CA LEU A 135 10.46 0.16 9.42
C LEU A 135 9.69 1.00 10.44
N THR A 136 10.18 2.19 10.68
CA THR A 136 9.44 3.21 11.43
C THR A 136 8.29 3.75 10.58
N PRO A 137 7.26 4.37 11.17
CA PRO A 137 6.19 5.01 10.40
C PRO A 137 6.69 6.04 9.37
N HIS A 138 7.76 6.76 9.67
CA HIS A 138 8.38 7.70 8.74
C HIS A 138 9.06 7.01 7.55
N GLU A 139 9.72 5.89 7.79
CA GLU A 139 10.35 5.11 6.73
C GLU A 139 9.28 4.48 5.82
N ILE A 140 8.17 3.99 6.37
CA ILE A 140 7.03 3.49 5.59
C ILE A 140 6.42 4.62 4.73
N ALA A 141 6.22 5.81 5.31
CA ALA A 141 5.71 6.95 4.55
C ALA A 141 6.67 7.39 3.42
N ALA A 142 7.98 7.45 3.71
CA ALA A 142 8.99 7.73 2.71
C ALA A 142 9.02 6.65 1.61
N LEU A 143 8.86 5.39 1.98
CA LEU A 143 8.80 4.28 1.03
C LEU A 143 7.55 4.38 0.13
N ALA A 144 6.39 4.72 0.69
CA ALA A 144 5.17 4.95 -0.06
C ALA A 144 5.35 6.07 -1.11
N GLN A 145 5.97 7.18 -0.72
CA GLN A 145 6.29 8.27 -1.65
C GLN A 145 7.25 7.81 -2.76
N ARG A 146 8.27 7.02 -2.44
CA ARG A 146 9.21 6.47 -3.42
C ARG A 146 8.54 5.50 -4.41
N VAL A 147 7.56 4.71 -3.96
CA VAL A 147 6.75 3.87 -4.85
C VAL A 147 6.07 4.74 -5.93
N GLU A 148 5.43 5.82 -5.52
CA GLU A 148 4.77 6.71 -6.48
C GLU A 148 5.78 7.44 -7.39
N THR A 149 6.86 7.99 -6.85
CA THR A 149 7.78 8.85 -7.60
C THR A 149 8.83 8.07 -8.39
N GLU A 150 9.46 7.05 -7.79
CA GLU A 150 10.58 6.34 -8.41
C GLU A 150 10.13 5.12 -9.22
N LYS A 151 9.14 4.34 -8.71
CA LYS A 151 8.66 3.15 -9.42
C LYS A 151 7.64 3.49 -10.50
N LEU A 152 6.74 4.43 -10.24
CA LEU A 152 5.63 4.76 -11.14
C LEU A 152 5.82 6.08 -11.90
N GLY A 153 6.81 6.88 -11.55
CA GLY A 153 7.06 8.18 -12.19
C GLY A 153 5.94 9.21 -11.97
N LEU A 154 5.15 9.03 -10.93
CA LEU A 154 4.05 9.94 -10.60
C LEU A 154 4.57 11.18 -9.86
N GLN A 155 3.79 12.25 -9.94
CA GLN A 155 4.06 13.45 -9.15
C GLN A 155 3.22 13.40 -7.88
N CYS A 156 3.87 13.32 -6.72
CA CYS A 156 3.21 13.41 -5.43
C CYS A 156 4.01 14.25 -4.45
N GLY A 157 3.35 14.77 -3.41
CA GLY A 157 3.98 15.42 -2.28
C GLY A 157 4.42 14.40 -1.20
N ILE A 158 5.02 14.92 -0.13
CA ILE A 158 5.48 14.12 1.02
C ILE A 158 4.36 13.98 2.07
N GLN A 159 3.38 14.86 1.99
CA GLN A 159 2.26 14.99 2.93
C GLN A 159 1.40 13.74 3.06
#